data_4305aba2de45fd966d63e1f77da8dc79
#
_entry.id   4305aba2de45fd966d63e1f77da8dc79
#
_cell.length_a   1.000
_cell.length_b   1.000
_cell.length_c   1.000
_cell.angle_alpha   90.00
_cell.angle_beta   90.00
_cell.angle_gamma   90.00
#
_symmetry.space_group_name_H-M   'P 1'
#
loop_
_entity.id
_entity.type
_entity.pdbx_description
1 polymer ?
#
loop_
_entity_poly.entity_id
_entity_poly.type
_entity_poly.pdbx_seq_one_letter_code
_entity_poly.pdbx_strand_id
1 'polypeptide(L)'
;MSLAPDFLVRFRQYAAEAQAVNRPPNAPPSAGPGGPPPDLSFMRDLDLLTEELAIAKREGIACIVDGGHADMGRDIGWLRQLSLKSGMPIVAGGGFYTQPFYPREIATMSEDQVFQALVEQAETDPIGAFGEVGSWDYMTKDERKVFRAIGRAHLATNIPIFTHTGIPGKSALEQLDILEDAGVDPKHVVIGHLTNLVDPNTEVHRAICRRGAFVGFDRQGGPNDEPVVPIVMSLIEAGYADHLLFSSDFSNAAMLKRNNKEMGYAKTLTVFAPKLKKAGASEEVLRQILNDNPRRFLAFIPKFKRKV
;
A
#
# COMPACT_ATOMS: atom_id res chain seq x y z
N MET A 1 0.73 -12.52 -1.93
CA MET A 1 -0.65 -12.30 -2.47
C MET A 1 -1.05 -13.49 -3.32
N SER A 2 -2.22 -14.07 -3.09
CA SER A 2 -2.82 -14.94 -4.10
C SER A 2 -3.70 -14.06 -4.98
N LEU A 3 -3.26 -13.76 -6.19
CA LEU A 3 -4.04 -12.95 -7.13
C LEU A 3 -4.99 -13.83 -7.93
N ALA A 4 -6.20 -13.33 -8.23
CA ALA A 4 -7.16 -14.02 -9.09
C ALA A 4 -6.54 -14.27 -10.48
N PRO A 5 -6.85 -15.38 -11.17
CA PRO A 5 -6.30 -15.70 -12.48
C PRO A 5 -6.51 -14.61 -13.54
N ASP A 6 -7.59 -13.85 -13.43
CA ASP A 6 -7.95 -12.74 -14.32
C ASP A 6 -7.45 -11.37 -13.85
N PHE A 7 -6.76 -11.29 -12.70
CA PHE A 7 -6.22 -10.06 -12.16
C PHE A 7 -5.37 -9.30 -13.18
N LEU A 8 -4.44 -9.99 -13.84
CA LEU A 8 -3.56 -9.38 -14.83
C LEU A 8 -4.28 -8.87 -16.07
N VAL A 9 -5.35 -9.56 -16.48
CA VAL A 9 -6.19 -9.13 -17.62
C VAL A 9 -6.90 -7.84 -17.23
N ARG A 10 -7.51 -7.79 -16.07
CA ARG A 10 -8.20 -6.61 -15.54
C ARG A 10 -7.22 -5.44 -15.32
N PHE A 11 -6.07 -5.72 -14.73
CA PHE A 11 -5.03 -4.71 -14.52
C PHE A 11 -4.55 -4.08 -15.82
N ARG A 12 -4.39 -4.87 -16.89
CA ARG A 12 -4.00 -4.36 -18.21
C ARG A 12 -5.07 -3.50 -18.88
N GLN A 13 -6.32 -3.97 -18.86
CA GLN A 13 -7.44 -3.20 -19.37
C GLN A 13 -7.51 -1.85 -18.69
N TYR A 14 -7.38 -1.87 -17.40
CA TYR A 14 -7.44 -0.69 -16.58
C TYR A 14 -6.22 0.25 -16.74
N ALA A 15 -5.02 -0.28 -16.79
CA ALA A 15 -3.84 0.53 -17.09
C ALA A 15 -3.97 1.23 -18.45
N ALA A 16 -4.57 0.56 -19.43
CA ALA A 16 -4.88 1.15 -20.74
C ALA A 16 -5.96 2.24 -20.66
N GLU A 17 -7.02 2.02 -19.89
CA GLU A 17 -8.11 2.99 -19.67
C GLU A 17 -7.60 4.20 -18.87
N ALA A 18 -6.83 3.99 -17.81
CA ALA A 18 -6.24 5.06 -17.01
C ALA A 18 -5.25 5.90 -17.83
N GLN A 19 -4.46 5.28 -18.70
CA GLN A 19 -3.60 5.99 -19.65
C GLN A 19 -4.42 6.79 -20.66
N ALA A 20 -5.55 6.27 -21.12
CA ALA A 20 -6.43 6.98 -22.05
C ALA A 20 -7.07 8.23 -21.41
N VAL A 21 -7.50 8.14 -20.16
CA VAL A 21 -8.12 9.25 -19.40
C VAL A 21 -7.10 10.32 -19.00
N ASN A 22 -5.87 9.93 -18.66
CA ASN A 22 -4.81 10.83 -18.17
C ASN A 22 -3.93 11.38 -19.30
N ARG A 23 -4.22 11.06 -20.55
CA ARG A 23 -3.39 11.45 -21.69
C ARG A 23 -3.66 12.89 -22.10
N PRO A 24 -2.61 13.75 -22.19
CA PRO A 24 -2.75 15.06 -22.83
C PRO A 24 -3.26 14.89 -24.27
N PRO A 25 -4.14 15.78 -24.76
CA PRO A 25 -4.76 15.66 -26.10
C PRO A 25 -3.79 15.47 -27.27
N ASN A 26 -2.52 15.85 -27.11
CA ASN A 26 -1.48 15.80 -28.15
C ASN A 26 -0.31 14.87 -27.82
N ALA A 27 -0.42 14.00 -26.82
CA ALA A 27 0.66 13.08 -26.51
C ALA A 27 0.75 11.94 -27.55
N PRO A 28 1.95 11.54 -28.00
CA PRO A 28 2.10 10.40 -28.91
C PRO A 28 1.54 9.13 -28.25
N PRO A 29 1.04 8.15 -29.04
CA PRO A 29 0.59 6.89 -28.48
C PRO A 29 1.65 6.34 -27.54
N SER A 30 1.34 6.22 -26.23
CA SER A 30 2.21 5.45 -25.37
C SER A 30 2.16 4.03 -25.91
N ALA A 31 3.32 3.48 -26.27
CA ALA A 31 3.43 2.02 -26.29
C ALA A 31 2.99 1.59 -24.89
N GLY A 32 1.83 0.97 -24.79
CA GLY A 32 1.40 0.32 -23.54
C GLY A 32 2.56 -0.56 -23.05
N PRO A 33 2.58 -1.00 -21.80
CA PRO A 33 3.67 -1.82 -21.30
C PRO A 33 3.85 -3.02 -22.23
N GLY A 34 4.71 -2.84 -23.23
CA GLY A 34 4.97 -3.77 -24.34
C GLY A 34 5.90 -4.88 -23.88
N GLY A 35 5.43 -5.68 -22.93
CA GLY A 35 6.09 -6.86 -22.46
C GLY A 35 5.08 -7.98 -22.17
N PRO A 36 5.53 -9.24 -22.04
CA PRO A 36 4.67 -10.29 -21.52
C PRO A 36 4.15 -9.87 -20.13
N PRO A 37 2.94 -10.34 -19.72
CA PRO A 37 2.44 -10.07 -18.38
C PRO A 37 3.50 -10.52 -17.36
N PRO A 38 3.66 -9.77 -16.25
CA PRO A 38 4.49 -10.26 -15.17
C PRO A 38 3.97 -11.64 -14.75
N ASP A 39 4.89 -12.61 -14.64
CA ASP A 39 4.56 -13.90 -14.07
C ASP A 39 4.34 -13.72 -12.56
N LEU A 40 3.10 -13.90 -12.13
CA LEU A 40 2.72 -13.83 -10.72
C LEU A 40 2.56 -15.23 -10.09
N SER A 41 2.89 -16.30 -10.81
CA SER A 41 2.80 -17.68 -10.30
C SER A 41 3.64 -17.87 -9.03
N PHE A 42 4.76 -17.15 -8.90
CA PHE A 42 5.60 -17.16 -7.72
C PHE A 42 4.85 -16.79 -6.44
N MET A 43 3.81 -15.96 -6.52
CA MET A 43 3.00 -15.55 -5.36
C MET A 43 2.14 -16.68 -4.79
N ARG A 44 2.03 -17.81 -5.50
CA ARG A 44 1.35 -19.03 -5.04
C ARG A 44 2.31 -20.16 -4.71
N ASP A 45 3.61 -19.94 -4.88
CA ASP A 45 4.65 -20.90 -4.51
C ASP A 45 4.97 -20.75 -3.02
N LEU A 46 4.37 -21.61 -2.21
CA LEU A 46 4.49 -21.58 -0.76
C LEU A 46 5.94 -21.83 -0.31
N ASP A 47 6.65 -22.73 -0.95
CA ASP A 47 8.03 -23.07 -0.59
C ASP A 47 8.96 -21.92 -0.91
N LEU A 48 8.87 -21.39 -2.10
CA LEU A 48 9.62 -20.23 -2.55
C LEU A 48 9.42 -19.03 -1.62
N LEU A 49 8.18 -18.68 -1.33
CA LEU A 49 7.90 -17.51 -0.48
C LEU A 49 8.27 -17.76 0.99
N THR A 50 8.21 -19.01 1.46
CA THR A 50 8.73 -19.38 2.78
C THR A 50 10.22 -19.10 2.88
N GLU A 51 11.00 -19.50 1.88
CA GLU A 51 12.44 -19.22 1.82
C GLU A 51 12.75 -17.73 1.76
N GLU A 52 12.07 -16.97 0.90
CA GLU A 52 12.23 -15.53 0.77
C GLU A 52 11.88 -14.78 2.07
N LEU A 53 10.80 -15.16 2.75
CA LEU A 53 10.44 -14.57 4.04
C LEU A 53 11.41 -14.95 5.17
N ALA A 54 11.96 -16.16 5.13
CA ALA A 54 13.02 -16.55 6.07
C ALA A 54 14.31 -15.74 5.86
N ILE A 55 14.63 -15.38 4.63
CA ILE A 55 15.74 -14.46 4.32
C ILE A 55 15.40 -13.06 4.88
N ALA A 56 14.22 -12.52 4.57
CA ALA A 56 13.80 -11.22 5.05
C ALA A 56 13.86 -11.12 6.59
N LYS A 57 13.44 -12.17 7.29
CA LYS A 57 13.51 -12.24 8.75
C LYS A 57 14.94 -12.14 9.27
N ARG A 58 15.89 -12.84 8.63
CA ARG A 58 17.32 -12.74 8.98
C ARG A 58 17.90 -11.35 8.67
N GLU A 59 17.36 -10.67 7.66
CA GLU A 59 17.73 -9.30 7.28
C GLU A 59 17.05 -8.23 8.14
N GLY A 60 16.21 -8.61 9.13
CA GLY A 60 15.66 -7.69 10.14
C GLY A 60 14.19 -7.35 9.98
N ILE A 61 13.47 -7.95 9.01
CA ILE A 61 12.02 -7.74 8.88
C ILE A 61 11.30 -8.52 9.99
N ALA A 62 10.48 -7.82 10.76
CA ALA A 62 9.74 -8.39 11.88
C ALA A 62 8.28 -8.76 11.52
N CYS A 63 7.71 -8.13 10.51
CA CYS A 63 6.33 -8.33 10.09
C CYS A 63 6.15 -7.90 8.62
N ILE A 64 5.25 -8.55 7.92
CA ILE A 64 4.81 -8.16 6.57
C ILE A 64 3.36 -7.68 6.66
N VAL A 65 3.04 -6.57 5.99
CA VAL A 65 1.66 -6.16 5.72
C VAL A 65 1.33 -6.57 4.29
N ASP A 66 0.33 -7.44 4.14
CA ASP A 66 -0.17 -7.86 2.82
C ASP A 66 -1.27 -6.90 2.36
N GLY A 67 -1.03 -6.18 1.26
CA GLY A 67 -1.97 -5.23 0.68
C GLY A 67 -3.08 -5.88 -0.18
N GLY A 68 -3.17 -7.20 -0.19
CA GLY A 68 -4.18 -7.90 -0.98
C GLY A 68 -5.57 -7.90 -0.34
N HIS A 69 -6.60 -7.90 -1.17
CA HIS A 69 -8.00 -7.98 -0.77
C HIS A 69 -8.72 -9.12 -1.47
N ALA A 70 -9.96 -9.40 -1.05
CA ALA A 70 -10.80 -10.43 -1.66
C ALA A 70 -11.04 -10.18 -3.17
N ASP A 71 -11.25 -8.94 -3.58
CA ASP A 71 -11.42 -8.53 -4.98
C ASP A 71 -10.14 -8.66 -5.83
N MET A 72 -8.97 -8.76 -5.19
CA MET A 72 -7.69 -9.09 -5.82
C MET A 72 -7.38 -10.60 -5.77
N GLY A 73 -8.23 -11.41 -5.16
CA GLY A 73 -8.03 -12.86 -4.99
C GLY A 73 -7.16 -13.26 -3.80
N ARG A 74 -7.09 -12.42 -2.75
CA ARG A 74 -6.46 -12.78 -1.49
C ARG A 74 -7.07 -14.07 -0.93
N ASP A 75 -6.21 -14.96 -0.43
CA ASP A 75 -6.58 -16.18 0.28
C ASP A 75 -6.00 -16.14 1.71
N ILE A 76 -6.88 -15.98 2.70
CA ILE A 76 -6.50 -15.92 4.13
C ILE A 76 -5.91 -17.26 4.60
N GLY A 77 -6.43 -18.38 4.11
CA GLY A 77 -5.91 -19.71 4.46
C GLY A 77 -4.47 -19.89 3.98
N TRP A 78 -4.20 -19.41 2.77
CA TRP A 78 -2.87 -19.44 2.19
C TRP A 78 -1.88 -18.50 2.95
N LEU A 79 -2.30 -17.27 3.26
CA LEU A 79 -1.48 -16.34 4.07
C LEU A 79 -1.16 -16.93 5.45
N ARG A 80 -2.12 -17.60 6.07
CA ARG A 80 -1.92 -18.29 7.36
C ARG A 80 -0.89 -19.40 7.22
N GLN A 81 -0.97 -20.23 6.19
CA GLN A 81 0.02 -21.29 5.94
C GLN A 81 1.41 -20.71 5.73
N LEU A 82 1.54 -19.66 4.92
CA LEU A 82 2.79 -18.97 4.68
C LEU A 82 3.38 -18.39 5.97
N SER A 83 2.56 -17.73 6.79
CA SER A 83 2.97 -17.16 8.08
C SER A 83 3.47 -18.25 9.03
N LEU A 84 2.73 -19.35 9.17
CA LEU A 84 3.10 -20.47 10.03
C LEU A 84 4.40 -21.15 9.55
N LYS A 85 4.54 -21.38 8.24
CA LYS A 85 5.70 -22.10 7.68
C LYS A 85 6.97 -21.26 7.71
N SER A 86 6.87 -19.96 7.41
CA SER A 86 8.02 -19.04 7.43
C SER A 86 8.37 -18.53 8.81
N GLY A 87 7.43 -18.61 9.76
CA GLY A 87 7.52 -17.95 11.07
C GLY A 87 7.54 -16.42 10.98
N MET A 88 7.09 -15.84 9.85
CA MET A 88 6.94 -14.41 9.63
C MET A 88 5.52 -13.99 9.99
N PRO A 89 5.31 -13.08 10.96
CA PRO A 89 4.00 -12.48 11.17
C PRO A 89 3.51 -11.76 9.91
N ILE A 90 2.25 -11.99 9.53
CA ILE A 90 1.63 -11.33 8.38
C ILE A 90 0.34 -10.64 8.85
N VAL A 91 0.26 -9.34 8.63
CA VAL A 91 -0.97 -8.56 8.78
C VAL A 91 -1.71 -8.60 7.45
N ALA A 92 -2.90 -9.19 7.43
CA ALA A 92 -3.72 -9.22 6.22
C ALA A 92 -4.43 -7.89 6.01
N GLY A 93 -4.41 -7.39 4.79
CA GLY A 93 -5.18 -6.24 4.34
C GLY A 93 -6.66 -6.59 4.12
N GLY A 94 -7.51 -5.59 4.12
CA GLY A 94 -8.94 -5.68 3.83
C GLY A 94 -9.45 -4.44 3.12
N GLY A 95 -10.69 -4.49 2.66
CA GLY A 95 -11.29 -3.42 1.88
C GLY A 95 -11.45 -3.79 0.41
N PHE A 96 -11.44 -2.77 -0.44
CA PHE A 96 -11.52 -2.90 -1.90
C PHE A 96 -10.39 -2.10 -2.54
N TYR A 97 -9.79 -2.63 -3.61
CA TYR A 97 -8.65 -2.02 -4.28
C TYR A 97 -9.03 -0.77 -5.09
N THR A 98 -9.11 -0.85 -6.39
CA THR A 98 -9.55 0.22 -7.29
C THR A 98 -10.73 -0.22 -8.11
N GLN A 99 -11.49 0.73 -8.68
CA GLN A 99 -12.77 0.43 -9.33
C GLN A 99 -12.75 -0.77 -10.31
N PRO A 100 -11.74 -0.99 -11.16
CA PRO A 100 -11.74 -2.11 -12.10
C PRO A 100 -11.70 -3.49 -11.45
N PHE A 101 -11.27 -3.55 -10.19
CA PHE A 101 -11.20 -4.78 -9.40
C PHE A 101 -12.42 -4.99 -8.53
N TYR A 102 -13.23 -3.96 -8.35
CA TYR A 102 -14.41 -4.04 -7.51
C TYR A 102 -15.36 -5.17 -7.97
N PRO A 103 -15.97 -5.89 -7.01
CA PRO A 103 -17.14 -6.70 -7.31
C PRO A 103 -18.17 -5.84 -8.06
N ARG A 104 -18.85 -6.42 -9.04
CA ARG A 104 -19.83 -5.69 -9.89
C ARG A 104 -20.93 -5.03 -9.07
N GLU A 105 -21.25 -5.62 -7.93
CA GLU A 105 -22.26 -5.16 -6.99
C GLU A 105 -21.95 -3.79 -6.41
N ILE A 106 -20.68 -3.44 -6.27
CA ILE A 106 -20.25 -2.12 -5.75
C ILE A 106 -20.87 -0.97 -6.57
N ALA A 107 -21.02 -1.14 -7.88
CA ALA A 107 -21.62 -0.10 -8.74
C ALA A 107 -23.08 0.22 -8.36
N THR A 108 -23.84 -0.76 -7.87
CA THR A 108 -25.26 -0.63 -7.49
C THR A 108 -25.50 -0.51 -6.00
N MET A 109 -24.52 -0.90 -5.16
CA MET A 109 -24.60 -0.78 -3.71
C MET A 109 -24.63 0.70 -3.29
N SER A 110 -25.45 1.02 -2.29
CA SER A 110 -25.38 2.26 -1.57
C SER A 110 -24.08 2.33 -0.74
N GLU A 111 -23.70 3.52 -0.29
CA GLU A 111 -22.56 3.70 0.62
C GLU A 111 -22.75 2.91 1.92
N ASP A 112 -24.00 2.86 2.46
CA ASP A 112 -24.31 2.07 3.65
C ASP A 112 -24.11 0.57 3.44
N GLN A 113 -24.46 0.04 2.27
CA GLN A 113 -24.23 -1.36 1.94
C GLN A 113 -22.75 -1.69 1.82
N VAL A 114 -21.95 -0.80 1.22
CA VAL A 114 -20.49 -0.95 1.17
C VAL A 114 -19.89 -0.90 2.57
N PHE A 115 -20.32 0.04 3.40
CA PHE A 115 -19.91 0.14 4.80
C PHE A 115 -20.21 -1.16 5.58
N GLN A 116 -21.42 -1.71 5.46
CA GLN A 116 -21.79 -2.96 6.14
C GLN A 116 -20.92 -4.14 5.67
N ALA A 117 -20.65 -4.25 4.37
CA ALA A 117 -19.77 -5.28 3.84
C ALA A 117 -18.33 -5.18 4.40
N LEU A 118 -17.81 -3.97 4.60
CA LEU A 118 -16.49 -3.75 5.20
C LEU A 118 -16.45 -4.10 6.69
N VAL A 119 -17.50 -3.79 7.44
CA VAL A 119 -17.61 -4.18 8.85
C VAL A 119 -17.73 -5.71 8.96
N GLU A 120 -18.56 -6.34 8.14
CA GLU A 120 -18.67 -7.80 8.09
C GLU A 120 -17.32 -8.46 7.76
N GLN A 121 -16.57 -7.92 6.79
CA GLN A 121 -15.23 -8.41 6.48
C GLN A 121 -14.30 -8.32 7.70
N ALA A 122 -14.35 -7.22 8.47
CA ALA A 122 -13.55 -7.08 9.68
C ALA A 122 -13.92 -8.10 10.77
N GLU A 123 -15.20 -8.50 10.84
CA GLU A 123 -15.70 -9.48 11.81
C GLU A 123 -15.37 -10.93 11.42
N THR A 124 -15.33 -11.23 10.12
CA THR A 124 -15.16 -12.60 9.60
C THR A 124 -13.71 -12.93 9.24
N ASP A 125 -12.97 -11.96 8.70
CA ASP A 125 -11.57 -12.14 8.28
C ASP A 125 -10.59 -11.55 9.33
N PRO A 126 -9.42 -12.17 9.54
CA PRO A 126 -8.40 -11.67 10.46
C PRO A 126 -7.60 -10.50 9.87
N ILE A 127 -8.28 -9.49 9.31
CA ILE A 127 -7.62 -8.31 8.77
C ILE A 127 -7.09 -7.41 9.89
N GLY A 128 -5.95 -6.77 9.67
CA GLY A 128 -5.31 -5.86 10.62
C GLY A 128 -5.13 -4.43 10.07
N ALA A 129 -5.48 -4.20 8.81
CA ALA A 129 -5.55 -2.88 8.20
C ALA A 129 -6.58 -2.88 7.06
N PHE A 130 -7.30 -1.78 6.84
CA PHE A 130 -8.00 -1.54 5.60
C PHE A 130 -7.00 -0.98 4.59
N GLY A 131 -6.67 -1.78 3.60
CA GLY A 131 -5.67 -1.42 2.58
C GLY A 131 -5.06 -2.61 1.85
N GLU A 132 -4.53 -2.31 0.67
CA GLU A 132 -4.44 -0.94 0.14
C GLU A 132 -5.76 -0.55 -0.55
N VAL A 133 -6.45 0.47 -0.03
CA VAL A 133 -7.66 1.02 -0.65
C VAL A 133 -7.24 2.00 -1.74
N GLY A 134 -7.68 1.79 -2.96
CA GLY A 134 -7.08 2.44 -4.11
C GLY A 134 -7.93 3.48 -4.82
N SER A 135 -7.24 4.48 -5.34
CA SER A 135 -7.75 5.35 -6.40
C SER A 135 -6.67 5.65 -7.43
N TRP A 136 -7.10 6.10 -8.60
CA TRP A 136 -6.19 6.69 -9.59
C TRP A 136 -6.10 8.20 -9.43
N ASP A 137 -5.36 8.85 -10.33
CA ASP A 137 -5.17 10.29 -10.31
C ASP A 137 -6.48 11.09 -10.32
N TYR A 138 -7.51 10.56 -10.96
CA TYR A 138 -8.88 11.08 -10.93
C TYR A 138 -9.78 10.03 -10.30
N MET A 139 -10.19 10.28 -9.08
CA MET A 139 -11.09 9.39 -8.37
C MET A 139 -12.43 9.28 -9.09
N THR A 140 -12.90 8.06 -9.27
CA THR A 140 -14.22 7.79 -9.82
C THR A 140 -15.31 8.00 -8.75
N LYS A 141 -16.58 8.00 -9.18
CA LYS A 141 -17.71 8.07 -8.25
C LYS A 141 -17.71 6.89 -7.26
N ASP A 142 -17.38 5.69 -7.74
CA ASP A 142 -17.41 4.49 -6.91
C ASP A 142 -16.18 4.41 -5.99
N GLU A 143 -15.01 4.89 -6.42
CA GLU A 143 -13.86 5.04 -5.54
C GLU A 143 -14.15 6.01 -4.39
N ARG A 144 -14.73 7.18 -4.67
CA ARG A 144 -15.16 8.11 -3.62
C ARG A 144 -16.17 7.49 -2.64
N LYS A 145 -17.12 6.69 -3.15
CA LYS A 145 -18.08 5.95 -2.33
C LYS A 145 -17.37 4.94 -1.40
N VAL A 146 -16.42 4.17 -1.95
CA VAL A 146 -15.63 3.21 -1.18
C VAL A 146 -14.78 3.91 -0.13
N PHE A 147 -14.12 5.02 -0.45
CA PHE A 147 -13.33 5.78 0.52
C PHE A 147 -14.18 6.33 1.68
N ARG A 148 -15.38 6.86 1.41
CA ARG A 148 -16.31 7.27 2.50
C ARG A 148 -16.74 6.09 3.35
N ALA A 149 -17.10 4.98 2.72
CA ALA A 149 -17.49 3.75 3.43
C ALA A 149 -16.34 3.18 4.28
N ILE A 150 -15.09 3.21 3.78
CA ILE A 150 -13.89 2.81 4.54
C ILE A 150 -13.67 3.73 5.75
N GLY A 151 -13.81 5.04 5.58
CA GLY A 151 -13.71 5.98 6.71
C GLY A 151 -14.70 5.64 7.81
N ARG A 152 -15.97 5.38 7.46
CA ARG A 152 -17.00 4.94 8.41
C ARG A 152 -16.68 3.57 9.03
N ALA A 153 -16.16 2.63 8.25
CA ALA A 153 -15.75 1.31 8.74
C ALA A 153 -14.58 1.43 9.73
N HIS A 154 -13.62 2.31 9.47
CA HIS A 154 -12.57 2.63 10.45
C HIS A 154 -13.17 3.13 11.77
N LEU A 155 -14.12 4.07 11.75
CA LEU A 155 -14.75 4.58 12.97
C LEU A 155 -15.50 3.50 13.76
N ALA A 156 -16.09 2.52 13.07
CA ALA A 156 -16.79 1.39 13.69
C ALA A 156 -15.83 0.32 14.23
N THR A 157 -14.63 0.17 13.66
CA THR A 157 -13.72 -0.95 13.94
C THR A 157 -12.40 -0.58 14.59
N ASN A 158 -11.95 0.65 14.43
CA ASN A 158 -10.60 1.18 14.71
C ASN A 158 -9.48 0.59 13.82
N ILE A 159 -9.80 -0.21 12.82
CA ILE A 159 -8.78 -0.75 11.90
C ILE A 159 -8.14 0.41 11.11
N PRO A 160 -6.80 0.58 11.12
CA PRO A 160 -6.13 1.68 10.41
C PRO A 160 -6.26 1.54 8.89
N ILE A 161 -6.07 2.65 8.18
CA ILE A 161 -6.25 2.74 6.73
C ILE A 161 -4.93 3.03 6.03
N PHE A 162 -4.57 2.26 4.99
CA PHE A 162 -3.51 2.65 4.06
C PHE A 162 -4.01 2.60 2.63
N THR A 163 -3.52 3.54 1.81
CA THR A 163 -4.10 3.76 0.50
C THR A 163 -3.13 3.45 -0.63
N HIS A 164 -3.71 3.17 -1.80
CA HIS A 164 -3.03 3.17 -3.08
C HIS A 164 -3.38 4.47 -3.82
N THR A 165 -2.36 5.22 -4.19
CA THR A 165 -2.51 6.43 -5.00
C THR A 165 -1.95 6.16 -6.38
N GLY A 166 -2.73 6.44 -7.43
CA GLY A 166 -2.27 6.31 -8.81
C GLY A 166 -1.07 7.21 -9.11
N ILE A 167 -0.31 6.84 -10.12
CA ILE A 167 0.84 7.62 -10.57
C ILE A 167 0.36 8.71 -11.55
N PRO A 168 0.72 9.97 -11.36
CA PRO A 168 1.73 10.56 -10.50
C PRO A 168 1.29 11.03 -9.10
N GLY A 169 0.17 10.57 -8.56
CA GLY A 169 -0.21 10.85 -7.17
C GLY A 169 -1.12 12.05 -6.96
N LYS A 170 -1.82 12.52 -7.99
CA LYS A 170 -2.67 13.72 -7.92
C LYS A 170 -3.84 13.61 -6.95
N SER A 171 -4.39 12.40 -6.74
CA SER A 171 -5.51 12.16 -5.84
C SER A 171 -5.12 12.08 -4.36
N ALA A 172 -3.84 12.19 -4.00
CA ALA A 172 -3.36 12.00 -2.64
C ALA A 172 -4.07 12.87 -1.60
N LEU A 173 -4.25 14.17 -1.88
CA LEU A 173 -4.97 15.07 -0.98
C LEU A 173 -6.48 14.82 -0.98
N GLU A 174 -7.08 14.52 -2.13
CA GLU A 174 -8.50 14.18 -2.22
C GLU A 174 -8.85 12.91 -1.42
N GLN A 175 -7.98 11.90 -1.42
CA GLN A 175 -8.15 10.71 -0.57
C GLN A 175 -8.24 11.09 0.89
N LEU A 176 -7.31 11.94 1.35
CA LEU A 176 -7.27 12.38 2.74
C LEU A 176 -8.46 13.26 3.09
N ASP A 177 -8.87 14.18 2.19
CA ASP A 177 -10.07 15.02 2.36
C ASP A 177 -11.32 14.17 2.59
N ILE A 178 -11.55 13.14 1.77
CA ILE A 178 -12.71 12.26 1.89
C ILE A 178 -12.70 11.48 3.22
N LEU A 179 -11.53 11.03 3.67
CA LEU A 179 -11.42 10.29 4.93
C LEU A 179 -11.65 11.21 6.14
N GLU A 180 -11.13 12.43 6.13
CA GLU A 180 -11.39 13.42 7.18
C GLU A 180 -12.84 13.87 7.21
N ASP A 181 -13.45 14.10 6.03
CA ASP A 181 -14.89 14.40 5.91
C ASP A 181 -15.77 13.28 6.48
N ALA A 182 -15.31 12.03 6.37
CA ALA A 182 -15.96 10.88 7.03
C ALA A 182 -15.71 10.81 8.55
N GLY A 183 -14.86 11.68 9.11
CA GLY A 183 -14.56 11.78 10.54
C GLY A 183 -13.32 10.97 10.98
N VAL A 184 -12.50 10.48 10.06
CA VAL A 184 -11.26 9.76 10.38
C VAL A 184 -10.21 10.74 10.89
N ASP A 185 -9.58 10.42 12.03
CA ASP A 185 -8.39 11.14 12.50
C ASP A 185 -7.20 10.74 11.60
N PRO A 186 -6.54 11.70 10.91
CA PRO A 186 -5.46 11.43 9.95
C PRO A 186 -4.30 10.58 10.50
N LYS A 187 -4.06 10.60 11.80
CA LYS A 187 -3.03 9.75 12.43
C LYS A 187 -3.22 8.24 12.22
N HIS A 188 -4.40 7.82 11.77
CA HIS A 188 -4.74 6.44 11.43
C HIS A 188 -4.70 6.16 9.92
N VAL A 189 -4.19 7.11 9.14
CA VAL A 189 -4.17 7.04 7.67
C VAL A 189 -2.75 7.11 7.15
N VAL A 190 -2.42 6.21 6.21
CA VAL A 190 -1.23 6.29 5.36
C VAL A 190 -1.67 6.57 3.94
N ILE A 191 -1.20 7.66 3.36
CA ILE A 191 -1.34 7.90 1.92
C ILE A 191 -0.15 7.25 1.22
N GLY A 192 -0.41 6.17 0.48
CA GLY A 192 0.62 5.32 -0.15
C GLY A 192 1.03 5.77 -1.54
N HIS A 193 2.07 5.14 -2.06
CA HIS A 193 2.65 5.33 -3.40
C HIS A 193 3.15 6.75 -3.71
N LEU A 194 3.55 7.51 -2.69
CA LEU A 194 4.03 8.88 -2.89
C LEU A 194 5.49 8.98 -3.33
N THR A 195 6.17 7.85 -3.53
CA THR A 195 7.51 7.80 -4.15
C THR A 195 7.51 8.40 -5.56
N ASN A 196 6.43 8.21 -6.31
CA ASN A 196 6.33 8.66 -7.71
C ASN A 196 5.63 10.02 -7.87
N LEU A 197 5.25 10.66 -6.77
CA LEU A 197 4.62 11.98 -6.82
C LEU A 197 5.62 13.03 -7.34
N VAL A 198 5.22 13.74 -8.39
CA VAL A 198 5.97 14.89 -8.92
C VAL A 198 5.65 16.11 -8.04
N ASP A 199 6.41 16.26 -6.98
CA ASP A 199 6.27 17.31 -5.98
C ASP A 199 7.67 17.85 -5.58
N PRO A 200 8.32 18.65 -6.44
CA PRO A 200 9.70 19.05 -6.25
C PRO A 200 9.95 19.88 -4.98
N ASN A 201 8.90 20.56 -4.49
CA ASN A 201 8.95 21.36 -3.26
C ASN A 201 8.45 20.61 -2.04
N THR A 202 8.06 19.34 -2.19
CA THR A 202 7.46 18.50 -1.14
C THR A 202 6.18 19.10 -0.50
N GLU A 203 5.45 19.93 -1.24
CA GLU A 203 4.28 20.64 -0.70
C GLU A 203 3.13 19.71 -0.35
N VAL A 204 2.83 18.74 -1.24
CA VAL A 204 1.79 17.73 -1.00
C VAL A 204 2.20 16.80 0.13
N HIS A 205 3.44 16.31 0.13
CA HIS A 205 3.98 15.48 1.23
C HIS A 205 3.87 16.21 2.57
N ARG A 206 4.30 17.48 2.63
CA ARG A 206 4.21 18.31 3.84
C ARG A 206 2.77 18.60 4.25
N ALA A 207 1.85 18.78 3.29
CA ALA A 207 0.43 18.98 3.58
C ALA A 207 -0.17 17.76 4.28
N ILE A 208 0.14 16.55 3.82
CA ILE A 208 -0.28 15.29 4.45
C ILE A 208 0.27 15.18 5.87
N CYS A 209 1.58 15.42 6.05
CA CYS A 209 2.22 15.39 7.38
C CYS A 209 1.61 16.42 8.34
N ARG A 210 1.39 17.68 7.91
CA ARG A 210 0.78 18.74 8.74
C ARG A 210 -0.63 18.39 9.21
N ARG A 211 -1.37 17.60 8.44
CA ARG A 211 -2.70 17.09 8.82
C ARG A 211 -2.62 15.92 9.80
N GLY A 212 -1.44 15.39 10.05
CA GLY A 212 -1.20 14.29 10.99
C GLY A 212 -1.20 12.90 10.36
N ALA A 213 -1.43 12.77 9.05
CA ALA A 213 -1.36 11.51 8.32
C ALA A 213 0.07 11.09 8.04
N PHE A 214 0.26 9.81 7.71
CA PHE A 214 1.54 9.29 7.25
C PHE A 214 1.68 9.40 5.74
N VAL A 215 2.88 9.69 5.30
CA VAL A 215 3.33 9.60 3.91
C VAL A 215 3.95 8.22 3.68
N GLY A 216 3.35 7.43 2.81
CA GLY A 216 3.85 6.12 2.42
C GLY A 216 4.79 6.21 1.22
N PHE A 217 6.09 6.04 1.47
CA PHE A 217 7.06 5.81 0.43
C PHE A 217 7.23 4.31 0.23
N ASP A 218 7.12 3.86 -1.01
CA ASP A 218 7.27 2.47 -1.41
C ASP A 218 8.09 2.35 -2.70
N ARG A 219 8.31 1.12 -3.17
CA ARG A 219 9.11 0.86 -4.37
C ARG A 219 10.58 1.23 -4.26
N GLN A 220 11.09 1.54 -3.07
CA GLN A 220 12.50 1.81 -2.84
C GLN A 220 13.34 0.53 -2.94
N GLY A 221 14.65 0.71 -2.86
CA GLY A 221 15.64 -0.36 -2.93
C GLY A 221 16.02 -0.72 -4.35
N GLY A 222 16.10 0.28 -5.23
CA GLY A 222 16.45 0.07 -6.63
C GLY A 222 17.19 1.26 -7.25
N PRO A 223 17.38 1.25 -8.58
CA PRO A 223 18.07 2.35 -9.30
C PRO A 223 17.30 3.68 -9.23
N ASN A 224 15.99 3.64 -8.96
CA ASN A 224 15.14 4.82 -8.90
C ASN A 224 15.14 5.53 -7.53
N ASP A 225 16.02 5.15 -6.60
CA ASP A 225 16.12 5.79 -5.29
C ASP A 225 16.74 7.20 -5.34
N GLU A 226 17.55 7.48 -6.34
CA GLU A 226 18.27 8.76 -6.49
C GLU A 226 17.37 10.00 -6.34
N PRO A 227 16.21 10.11 -7.02
CA PRO A 227 15.31 11.26 -6.84
C PRO A 227 14.51 11.23 -5.53
N VAL A 228 14.40 10.08 -4.86
CA VAL A 228 13.58 9.89 -3.66
C VAL A 228 14.35 10.30 -2.39
N VAL A 229 15.65 10.02 -2.35
CA VAL A 229 16.49 10.33 -1.17
C VAL A 229 16.42 11.83 -0.80
N PRO A 230 16.58 12.80 -1.71
CA PRO A 230 16.46 14.22 -1.37
C PRO A 230 15.07 14.61 -0.85
N ILE A 231 13.99 14.01 -1.39
CA ILE A 231 12.61 14.25 -0.96
C ILE A 231 12.45 13.81 0.50
N VAL A 232 12.86 12.58 0.81
CA VAL A 232 12.79 12.03 2.17
C VAL A 232 13.65 12.85 3.14
N MET A 233 14.87 13.21 2.76
CA MET A 233 15.75 14.03 3.60
C MET A 233 15.14 15.41 3.88
N SER A 234 14.55 16.07 2.88
CA SER A 234 13.84 17.35 3.06
C SER A 234 12.67 17.26 4.05
N LEU A 235 11.95 16.13 4.09
CA LEU A 235 10.91 15.90 5.07
C LEU A 235 11.46 15.62 6.47
N ILE A 236 12.55 14.88 6.58
CA ILE A 236 13.27 14.65 7.86
C ILE A 236 13.78 15.97 8.43
N GLU A 237 14.45 16.80 7.62
CA GLU A 237 14.95 18.12 8.00
C GLU A 237 13.83 19.09 8.41
N ALA A 238 12.64 18.95 7.82
CA ALA A 238 11.46 19.71 8.18
C ALA A 238 10.75 19.21 9.45
N GLY A 239 11.28 18.15 10.10
CA GLY A 239 10.71 17.61 11.35
C GLY A 239 9.58 16.61 11.18
N TYR A 240 9.36 16.05 9.98
CA TYR A 240 8.28 15.10 9.70
C TYR A 240 8.71 13.62 9.74
N ALA A 241 9.84 13.29 10.35
CA ALA A 241 10.32 11.92 10.43
C ALA A 241 9.29 10.96 11.06
N ASP A 242 8.47 11.45 11.98
CA ASP A 242 7.42 10.69 12.65
C ASP A 242 6.17 10.44 11.78
N HIS A 243 6.09 11.04 10.60
CA HIS A 243 5.01 10.84 9.62
C HIS A 243 5.43 10.02 8.40
N LEU A 244 6.64 9.44 8.38
CA LEU A 244 7.14 8.67 7.25
C LEU A 244 6.98 7.18 7.48
N LEU A 245 6.50 6.46 6.47
CA LEU A 245 6.45 5.01 6.42
C LEU A 245 7.08 4.52 5.12
N PHE A 246 7.85 3.44 5.23
CA PHE A 246 8.51 2.83 4.07
C PHE A 246 8.02 1.42 3.85
N SER A 247 7.84 1.05 2.58
CA SER A 247 7.50 -0.32 2.18
C SER A 247 8.21 -0.73 0.90
N SER A 248 8.18 -2.02 0.59
CA SER A 248 8.86 -2.56 -0.59
C SER A 248 8.02 -2.53 -1.85
N ASP A 249 6.69 -2.47 -1.73
CA ASP A 249 5.74 -2.73 -2.82
C ASP A 249 6.15 -3.97 -3.63
N PHE A 250 6.26 -5.11 -2.92
CA PHE A 250 6.82 -6.35 -3.48
C PHE A 250 5.78 -7.03 -4.36
N SER A 251 5.89 -6.89 -5.67
CA SER A 251 4.87 -7.31 -6.64
C SER A 251 5.42 -8.04 -7.87
N ASN A 252 6.74 -8.30 -7.94
CA ASN A 252 7.38 -8.84 -9.15
C ASN A 252 8.41 -9.92 -8.80
N ALA A 253 8.43 -11.01 -9.58
CA ALA A 253 9.39 -12.11 -9.40
C ALA A 253 10.87 -11.66 -9.53
N ALA A 254 11.15 -10.64 -10.34
CA ALA A 254 12.51 -10.08 -10.45
C ALA A 254 13.00 -9.43 -9.14
N MET A 255 12.08 -9.11 -8.20
CA MET A 255 12.41 -8.56 -6.88
C MET A 255 12.76 -9.65 -5.86
N LEU A 256 12.56 -10.93 -6.16
CA LEU A 256 12.94 -12.02 -5.27
C LEU A 256 14.46 -11.99 -5.01
N LYS A 257 14.88 -12.21 -3.79
CA LYS A 257 16.29 -12.22 -3.37
C LYS A 257 17.10 -13.25 -4.16
N ARG A 258 16.49 -14.40 -4.46
CA ARG A 258 17.11 -15.44 -5.29
C ARG A 258 17.41 -15.01 -6.73
N ASN A 259 16.62 -14.07 -7.27
CA ASN A 259 16.78 -13.55 -8.63
C ASN A 259 17.68 -12.30 -8.66
N ASN A 260 17.68 -11.54 -7.58
CA ASN A 260 18.49 -10.33 -7.44
C ASN A 260 18.92 -10.14 -5.99
N LYS A 261 20.21 -10.32 -5.71
CA LYS A 261 20.78 -10.26 -4.37
C LYS A 261 20.60 -8.91 -3.65
N GLU A 262 20.41 -7.83 -4.40
CA GLU A 262 20.18 -6.48 -3.87
C GLU A 262 18.70 -6.20 -3.59
N MET A 263 17.80 -7.10 -3.97
CA MET A 263 16.37 -6.94 -3.79
C MET A 263 15.85 -7.78 -2.59
N GLY A 264 14.67 -8.29 -2.68
CA GLY A 264 13.99 -9.05 -1.62
C GLY A 264 13.03 -8.21 -0.81
N TYR A 265 12.33 -8.86 0.11
CA TYR A 265 11.36 -8.19 0.98
C TYR A 265 12.00 -7.15 1.91
N ALA A 266 13.29 -7.29 2.22
CA ALA A 266 14.02 -6.37 3.07
C ALA A 266 14.73 -5.23 2.34
N LYS A 267 14.51 -5.06 1.02
CA LYS A 267 15.24 -4.06 0.21
C LYS A 267 15.17 -2.64 0.77
N THR A 268 14.05 -2.25 1.38
CA THR A 268 13.91 -0.95 2.04
C THR A 268 14.91 -0.80 3.18
N LEU A 269 15.11 -1.85 3.97
CA LEU A 269 16.03 -1.87 5.11
C LEU A 269 17.49 -2.04 4.66
N THR A 270 17.75 -2.94 3.70
CA THR A 270 19.11 -3.34 3.30
C THR A 270 19.72 -2.47 2.20
N VAL A 271 18.90 -1.77 1.42
CA VAL A 271 19.36 -0.95 0.29
C VAL A 271 19.01 0.52 0.49
N PHE A 272 17.75 0.85 0.76
CA PHE A 272 17.30 2.25 0.84
C PHE A 272 17.76 2.95 2.12
N ALA A 273 17.58 2.34 3.29
CA ALA A 273 17.98 2.94 4.56
C ALA A 273 19.49 3.27 4.62
N PRO A 274 20.43 2.45 4.10
CA PRO A 274 21.83 2.83 3.98
C PRO A 274 22.08 4.08 3.11
N LYS A 275 21.26 4.31 2.05
CA LYS A 275 21.36 5.53 1.22
C LYS A 275 20.95 6.78 2.01
N LEU A 276 19.87 6.68 2.80
CA LEU A 276 19.44 7.76 3.69
C LEU A 276 20.50 8.05 4.77
N LYS A 277 21.09 7.01 5.36
CA LYS A 277 22.19 7.16 6.31
C LYS A 277 23.39 7.88 5.69
N LYS A 278 23.76 7.51 4.47
CA LYS A 278 24.82 8.19 3.70
C LYS A 278 24.46 9.65 3.39
N ALA A 279 23.18 9.96 3.21
CA ALA A 279 22.69 11.32 2.99
C ALA A 279 22.56 12.15 4.28
N GLY A 280 22.83 11.57 5.46
CA GLY A 280 22.86 12.28 6.74
C GLY A 280 21.73 11.92 7.73
N ALA A 281 20.84 10.98 7.40
CA ALA A 281 19.84 10.53 8.36
C ALA A 281 20.50 9.80 9.53
N SER A 282 20.16 10.19 10.77
CA SER A 282 20.68 9.52 11.98
C SER A 282 20.08 8.13 12.17
N GLU A 283 20.77 7.28 12.92
CA GLU A 283 20.25 5.94 13.28
C GLU A 283 18.95 6.03 14.09
N GLU A 284 18.81 7.06 14.91
CA GLU A 284 17.60 7.30 15.68
C GLU A 284 16.40 7.62 14.79
N VAL A 285 16.59 8.50 13.80
CA VAL A 285 15.56 8.83 12.81
C VAL A 285 15.20 7.60 11.97
N LEU A 286 16.18 6.83 11.52
CA LEU A 286 15.91 5.59 10.77
C LEU A 286 15.17 4.56 11.61
N ARG A 287 15.54 4.40 12.90
CA ARG A 287 14.81 3.55 13.83
C ARG A 287 13.37 4.01 14.01
N GLN A 288 13.14 5.32 14.16
CA GLN A 288 11.81 5.90 14.25
C GLN A 288 10.96 5.54 13.02
N ILE A 289 11.46 5.78 11.82
CA ILE A 289 10.73 5.53 10.57
C ILE A 289 10.48 4.03 10.35
N LEU A 290 11.47 3.18 10.62
CA LEU A 290 11.42 1.76 10.30
C LEU A 290 10.76 0.89 11.38
N ASN A 291 10.68 1.36 12.62
CA ASN A 291 10.14 0.57 13.74
C ASN A 291 9.00 1.28 14.47
N ASP A 292 9.21 2.53 14.93
CA ASP A 292 8.26 3.17 15.83
C ASP A 292 7.01 3.63 15.09
N ASN A 293 7.16 4.21 13.89
CA ASN A 293 6.04 4.65 13.06
C ASN A 293 5.14 3.49 12.61
N PRO A 294 5.66 2.36 12.04
CA PRO A 294 4.82 1.22 11.69
C PRO A 294 4.09 0.62 12.91
N ARG A 295 4.76 0.55 14.06
CA ARG A 295 4.13 0.09 15.31
C ARG A 295 2.99 1.00 15.74
N ARG A 296 3.19 2.31 15.68
CA ARG A 296 2.17 3.31 16.03
C ARG A 296 0.99 3.25 15.07
N PHE A 297 1.25 3.12 13.77
CA PHE A 297 0.21 3.02 12.75
C PHE A 297 -0.64 1.74 12.89
N LEU A 298 0.00 0.59 13.09
CA LEU A 298 -0.67 -0.70 13.15
C LEU A 298 -1.29 -1.01 14.52
N ALA A 299 -0.96 -0.23 15.56
CA ALA A 299 -1.51 -0.44 16.90
C ALA A 299 -2.94 0.11 17.00
N PHE A 300 -3.91 -0.78 17.21
CA PHE A 300 -5.29 -0.38 17.48
C PHE A 300 -5.98 -1.35 18.45
N ILE A 301 -7.02 -0.85 19.13
CA ILE A 301 -7.92 -1.66 19.95
C ILE A 301 -9.19 -1.88 19.14
N PRO A 302 -9.50 -3.13 18.74
CA PRO A 302 -10.71 -3.42 17.98
C PRO A 302 -11.98 -3.01 18.74
N LYS A 303 -12.91 -2.36 18.05
CA LYS A 303 -14.26 -2.06 18.57
C LYS A 303 -15.28 -3.15 18.25
N PHE A 304 -14.86 -4.23 17.63
CA PHE A 304 -15.71 -5.34 17.20
C PHE A 304 -15.24 -6.66 17.81
N LYS A 305 -16.14 -7.64 17.80
CA LYS A 305 -15.79 -9.03 18.13
C LYS A 305 -15.73 -9.84 16.85
N ARG A 306 -14.65 -10.57 16.62
CA ARG A 306 -14.59 -11.50 15.49
C ARG A 306 -15.58 -12.63 15.67
N LYS A 307 -16.28 -12.95 14.59
CA LYS A 307 -17.10 -14.18 14.49
C LYS A 307 -16.11 -15.33 14.29
N VAL A 308 -16.02 -16.21 15.30
CA VAL A 308 -15.15 -17.40 15.31
C VAL A 308 -15.82 -18.50 14.49
#